data_55efcc4096b1f700a9add2f20d722de2
#
_entry.id   55efcc4096b1f700a9add2f20d722de2
#
_cell.length_a   1.000
_cell.length_b   1.000
_cell.length_c   1.000
_cell.angle_alpha   90.00
_cell.angle_beta   90.00
_cell.angle_gamma   90.00
#
_symmetry.space_group_name_H-M   'P 1'
#
loop_
_entity.id
_entity.type
_entity.pdbx_description
1 polymer ?
#
loop_
_entity_poly.entity_id
_entity_poly.type
_entity_poly.pdbx_seq_one_letter_code
_entity_poly.pdbx_strand_id
1 'polypeptide(L)'
;MSEREKTYVEDVNRSIYDIRNEEKDVYRIKKGLTPDIVAEISEKKKDPAWMANFRLQSLQIYNEMEVPYWGPSIEGLNMEDIVTYVKPNTHMSAKWSEVPEDIKDTFEKLGIPQAERKSLAGVGAQYDSELVYHNVREEVAAQGVVYTDMESALNGEYADMVRKHFMKLVTPRDHKFAALHGAVWSGGSFVYVPPGVSVTIPLQSYFRLNAPGAGQFEHTLIIVDEGAYLHFIEGCSAPKYNVANLHAGCVELFVGKNAKLRYSTIENWSKNMYNLNTKRALVEEGGTIEWVSGSFGSHVSYLYPMSVLNGKGARAEFTGITFAGAGQNLDTGTKVVHNAPETTSYINTKSISKDGGISTFRSSVVVKNSAAKSKSAVSCQSLMLDDKSRSDTIPAMDIRTQDADIGHEAKIGRISDEAVFYLMSR
;
A
#
# COMPACT_ATOMS: atom_id res chain seq x y z
N MET A 1 -48.42 -1.89 12.97
CA MET A 1 -47.05 -2.41 12.75
C MET A 1 -46.11 -1.43 13.38
N SER A 2 -45.46 -1.77 14.51
CA SER A 2 -44.48 -0.89 15.13
C SER A 2 -43.31 -0.74 14.15
N GLU A 3 -42.85 0.49 13.92
CA GLU A 3 -41.59 0.72 13.19
C GLU A 3 -40.48 -0.09 13.87
N ARG A 4 -39.90 -1.02 13.16
CA ARG A 4 -38.73 -1.77 13.64
C ARG A 4 -37.60 -0.77 13.87
N GLU A 5 -37.04 -0.76 15.08
CA GLU A 5 -35.73 -0.14 15.29
C GLU A 5 -34.72 -0.78 14.32
N LYS A 6 -34.22 0.01 13.40
CA LYS A 6 -33.17 -0.45 12.48
C LYS A 6 -31.93 -0.75 13.30
N THR A 7 -31.41 -1.96 13.19
CA THR A 7 -30.13 -2.29 13.79
C THR A 7 -29.05 -1.37 13.19
N TYR A 8 -28.53 -0.49 14.03
CA TYR A 8 -27.51 0.46 13.61
C TYR A 8 -26.11 -0.18 13.80
N VAL A 9 -25.33 -0.23 12.74
CA VAL A 9 -23.92 -0.57 12.80
C VAL A 9 -23.17 0.74 12.79
N GLU A 10 -22.43 1.05 13.85
CA GLU A 10 -21.62 2.26 13.95
C GLU A 10 -20.58 2.32 12.83
N ASP A 11 -20.25 3.52 12.40
CA ASP A 11 -19.13 3.75 11.49
C ASP A 11 -17.81 3.41 12.19
N VAL A 12 -16.75 3.14 11.43
CA VAL A 12 -15.43 2.91 12.01
C VAL A 12 -15.02 4.16 12.81
N ASN A 13 -14.79 3.99 14.12
CA ASN A 13 -14.36 5.09 14.97
C ASN A 13 -12.95 5.54 14.59
N ARG A 14 -12.86 6.77 14.08
CA ARG A 14 -11.61 7.36 13.59
C ARG A 14 -11.00 8.41 14.54
N SER A 15 -11.61 8.65 15.69
CA SER A 15 -11.19 9.73 16.59
C SER A 15 -9.72 9.68 16.98
N ILE A 16 -9.17 8.48 17.16
CA ILE A 16 -7.74 8.27 17.45
C ILE A 16 -6.84 8.57 16.25
N TYR A 17 -7.35 8.49 15.02
CA TYR A 17 -6.59 8.75 13.79
C TYR A 17 -6.66 10.24 13.37
N ASP A 18 -7.66 10.98 13.85
CA ASP A 18 -7.87 12.40 13.53
C ASP A 18 -7.07 13.36 14.44
N ILE A 19 -6.15 12.84 15.25
CA ILE A 19 -5.21 13.62 16.07
C ILE A 19 -4.33 14.45 15.12
N ARG A 20 -4.22 15.75 15.40
CA ARG A 20 -3.38 16.69 14.66
C ARG A 20 -2.28 17.21 15.54
N ASN A 21 -1.06 17.21 15.04
CA ASN A 21 0.03 17.98 15.66
C ASN A 21 0.07 19.38 15.05
N GLU A 22 0.64 20.31 15.77
CA GLU A 22 0.99 21.61 15.20
C GLU A 22 1.95 21.44 14.01
N GLU A 23 1.77 22.24 12.98
CA GLU A 23 2.68 22.27 11.85
C GLU A 23 4.01 22.91 12.28
N LYS A 24 5.04 22.08 12.46
CA LYS A 24 6.40 22.47 12.86
C LYS A 24 7.43 22.00 11.84
N ASP A 25 7.08 22.12 10.54
CA ASP A 25 8.00 21.77 9.48
C ASP A 25 9.14 22.80 9.38
N VAL A 26 10.38 22.30 9.21
CA VAL A 26 11.56 23.14 8.96
C VAL A 26 11.68 23.53 7.49
N TYR A 27 11.00 22.78 6.63
CA TYR A 27 10.98 23.05 5.19
C TYR A 27 9.71 22.48 4.55
N ARG A 28 9.11 23.29 3.68
CA ARG A 28 7.97 22.91 2.85
C ARG A 28 8.23 23.42 1.43
N ILE A 29 8.21 22.51 0.45
CA ILE A 29 8.35 22.89 -0.94
C ILE A 29 7.11 23.65 -1.43
N LYS A 30 7.24 24.44 -2.48
CA LYS A 30 6.10 25.13 -3.09
C LYS A 30 5.09 24.11 -3.62
N LYS A 31 3.82 24.49 -3.64
CA LYS A 31 2.75 23.71 -4.24
C LYS A 31 2.99 23.49 -5.73
N GLY A 32 2.45 22.39 -6.24
CA GLY A 32 2.49 22.06 -7.66
C GLY A 32 3.55 21.03 -8.02
N LEU A 33 3.71 20.83 -9.32
CA LEU A 33 4.62 19.83 -9.88
C LEU A 33 5.31 20.41 -11.12
N THR A 34 6.51 20.94 -10.93
CA THR A 34 7.34 21.56 -11.98
C THR A 34 8.74 20.94 -12.01
N PRO A 35 9.53 21.10 -13.10
CA PRO A 35 10.91 20.66 -13.13
C PRO A 35 11.77 21.23 -11.99
N ASP A 36 11.54 22.49 -11.62
CA ASP A 36 12.28 23.15 -10.53
C ASP A 36 11.96 22.49 -9.17
N ILE A 37 10.69 22.18 -8.90
CA ILE A 37 10.26 21.46 -7.70
C ILE A 37 10.93 20.08 -7.64
N VAL A 38 10.93 19.34 -8.74
CA VAL A 38 11.56 18.00 -8.81
C VAL A 38 13.07 18.09 -8.62
N ALA A 39 13.74 19.08 -9.20
CA ALA A 39 15.16 19.32 -9.01
C ALA A 39 15.48 19.69 -7.55
N GLU A 40 14.66 20.52 -6.92
CA GLU A 40 14.80 20.91 -5.52
C GLU A 40 14.63 19.72 -4.55
N ILE A 41 13.66 18.82 -4.80
CA ILE A 41 13.53 17.55 -4.05
C ILE A 41 14.82 16.73 -4.17
N SER A 42 15.34 16.57 -5.39
CA SER A 42 16.55 15.81 -5.66
C SER A 42 17.76 16.38 -4.93
N GLU A 43 17.92 17.70 -4.89
CA GLU A 43 18.96 18.39 -4.14
C GLU A 43 18.83 18.16 -2.63
N LYS A 44 17.62 18.33 -2.08
CA LYS A 44 17.35 18.10 -0.64
C LYS A 44 17.62 16.67 -0.21
N LYS A 45 17.32 15.70 -1.09
CA LYS A 45 17.55 14.27 -0.86
C LYS A 45 18.98 13.83 -1.16
N LYS A 46 19.82 14.73 -1.72
CA LYS A 46 21.21 14.42 -2.15
C LYS A 46 21.27 13.24 -3.11
N ASP A 47 20.36 13.23 -4.06
CA ASP A 47 20.26 12.14 -5.01
C ASP A 47 21.55 11.98 -5.85
N PRO A 48 21.99 10.75 -6.16
CA PRO A 48 23.00 10.54 -7.16
C PRO A 48 22.49 10.97 -8.55
N ALA A 49 23.38 11.33 -9.45
CA ALA A 49 23.04 11.89 -10.77
C ALA A 49 22.04 11.04 -11.58
N TRP A 50 22.11 9.71 -11.46
CA TRP A 50 21.17 8.85 -12.16
C TRP A 50 19.73 8.96 -11.61
N MET A 51 19.58 9.18 -10.29
CA MET A 51 18.28 9.35 -9.65
C MET A 51 17.69 10.73 -9.99
N ALA A 52 18.50 11.79 -9.98
CA ALA A 52 18.08 13.12 -10.41
C ALA A 52 17.52 13.10 -11.85
N ASN A 53 18.24 12.44 -12.77
CA ASN A 53 17.80 12.25 -14.14
C ASN A 53 16.53 11.41 -14.24
N PHE A 54 16.41 10.34 -13.42
CA PHE A 54 15.24 9.48 -13.38
C PHE A 54 13.98 10.24 -12.95
N ARG A 55 14.09 11.13 -11.94
CA ARG A 55 12.99 11.98 -11.49
C ARG A 55 12.48 12.90 -12.61
N LEU A 56 13.38 13.58 -13.31
CA LEU A 56 13.01 14.49 -14.40
C LEU A 56 12.39 13.73 -15.59
N GLN A 57 12.90 12.54 -15.93
CA GLN A 57 12.29 11.67 -16.93
C GLN A 57 10.88 11.21 -16.50
N SER A 58 10.71 10.88 -15.22
CA SER A 58 9.41 10.49 -14.68
C SER A 58 8.41 11.65 -14.73
N LEU A 59 8.84 12.88 -14.47
CA LEU A 59 8.01 14.07 -14.63
C LEU A 59 7.59 14.28 -16.09
N GLN A 60 8.51 14.10 -17.04
CA GLN A 60 8.17 14.18 -18.46
C GLN A 60 7.09 13.14 -18.81
N ILE A 61 7.26 11.88 -18.39
CA ILE A 61 6.27 10.82 -18.61
C ILE A 61 4.94 11.17 -17.96
N TYR A 62 4.93 11.72 -16.74
CA TYR A 62 3.73 12.19 -16.06
C TYR A 62 2.95 13.20 -16.91
N ASN A 63 3.65 14.17 -17.51
CA ASN A 63 3.02 15.19 -18.34
C ASN A 63 2.44 14.63 -19.66
N GLU A 64 3.02 13.57 -20.19
CA GLU A 64 2.57 12.87 -21.41
C GLU A 64 1.36 11.95 -21.16
N MET A 65 1.17 11.48 -19.92
CA MET A 65 0.15 10.47 -19.59
C MET A 65 -1.18 11.10 -19.19
N GLU A 66 -2.26 10.45 -19.60
CA GLU A 66 -3.62 10.75 -19.14
C GLU A 66 -3.92 10.08 -17.79
N VAL A 67 -4.86 10.66 -17.05
CA VAL A 67 -5.40 10.02 -15.84
C VAL A 67 -6.16 8.75 -16.25
N PRO A 68 -5.99 7.63 -15.54
CA PRO A 68 -6.76 6.42 -15.80
C PRO A 68 -8.27 6.67 -15.73
N TYR A 69 -9.00 6.33 -16.78
CA TYR A 69 -10.45 6.57 -16.91
C TYR A 69 -11.33 5.48 -16.31
N TRP A 70 -10.75 4.34 -15.98
CA TRP A 70 -11.47 3.14 -15.54
C TRP A 70 -11.76 3.09 -14.03
N GLY A 71 -11.10 3.90 -13.24
CA GLY A 71 -11.28 3.99 -11.78
C GLY A 71 -12.32 5.03 -11.36
N PRO A 72 -12.54 5.21 -10.05
CA PRO A 72 -13.34 6.30 -9.51
C PRO A 72 -12.86 7.67 -9.99
N SER A 73 -13.78 8.64 -10.04
CA SER A 73 -13.38 10.04 -10.31
C SER A 73 -12.42 10.54 -9.23
N ILE A 74 -11.36 11.20 -9.68
CA ILE A 74 -10.45 11.95 -8.81
C ILE A 74 -10.67 13.46 -8.93
N GLU A 75 -11.84 13.86 -9.40
CA GLU A 75 -12.28 15.25 -9.38
C GLU A 75 -12.16 15.82 -7.96
N GLY A 76 -11.58 17.00 -7.84
CA GLY A 76 -11.23 17.58 -6.54
C GLY A 76 -9.77 17.35 -6.11
N LEU A 77 -9.01 16.48 -6.78
CA LEU A 77 -7.56 16.42 -6.66
C LEU A 77 -6.91 17.27 -7.73
N ASN A 78 -6.35 18.41 -7.32
CA ASN A 78 -5.57 19.27 -8.19
C ASN A 78 -4.10 19.28 -7.73
N MET A 79 -3.19 18.81 -8.59
CA MET A 79 -1.76 18.76 -8.27
C MET A 79 -1.13 20.13 -8.04
N GLU A 80 -1.70 21.21 -8.60
CA GLU A 80 -1.24 22.58 -8.34
C GLU A 80 -1.45 23.03 -6.89
N ASP A 81 -2.33 22.34 -6.14
CA ASP A 81 -2.63 22.62 -4.75
C ASP A 81 -1.87 21.68 -3.78
N ILE A 82 -1.20 20.65 -4.28
CA ILE A 82 -0.49 19.64 -3.48
C ILE A 82 0.96 20.07 -3.23
N VAL A 83 1.36 19.99 -1.97
CA VAL A 83 2.77 20.10 -1.53
C VAL A 83 3.39 18.70 -1.61
N THR A 84 4.39 18.53 -2.46
CA THR A 84 4.97 17.20 -2.74
C THR A 84 6.10 16.79 -1.79
N TYR A 85 6.61 17.73 -0.98
CA TYR A 85 7.65 17.43 0.01
C TYR A 85 7.54 18.34 1.22
N VAL A 86 7.48 17.74 2.41
CA VAL A 86 7.43 18.42 3.72
C VAL A 86 8.45 17.76 4.65
N LYS A 87 9.40 18.54 5.14
CA LYS A 87 10.38 18.07 6.12
C LYS A 87 9.97 18.51 7.52
N PRO A 88 9.64 17.58 8.43
CA PRO A 88 9.31 17.90 9.81
C PRO A 88 10.53 18.40 10.57
N ASN A 89 10.30 19.10 11.69
CA ASN A 89 11.37 19.60 12.56
C ASN A 89 11.94 18.46 13.43
N THR A 90 12.51 17.49 12.78
CA THR A 90 13.17 16.36 13.44
C THR A 90 14.18 15.72 12.50
N HIS A 91 14.93 14.78 13.00
CA HIS A 91 15.83 13.93 12.23
C HIS A 91 15.59 12.46 12.61
N MET A 92 16.00 11.57 11.73
CA MET A 92 15.91 10.12 12.00
C MET A 92 16.74 9.76 13.24
N SER A 93 16.15 8.99 14.15
CA SER A 93 16.84 8.44 15.32
C SER A 93 16.59 6.94 15.45
N ALA A 94 17.60 6.22 15.93
CA ALA A 94 17.49 4.82 16.33
C ALA A 94 16.93 4.67 17.77
N LYS A 95 16.84 5.76 18.53
CA LYS A 95 16.33 5.78 19.90
C LYS A 95 14.99 6.49 19.96
N TRP A 96 13.98 5.77 20.42
CA TRP A 96 12.64 6.35 20.56
C TRP A 96 12.59 7.56 21.50
N SER A 97 13.48 7.60 22.52
CA SER A 97 13.58 8.72 23.44
C SER A 97 14.00 10.05 22.79
N GLU A 98 14.65 10.00 21.65
CA GLU A 98 15.13 11.17 20.90
C GLU A 98 14.11 11.72 19.90
N VAL A 99 13.04 10.97 19.64
CA VAL A 99 11.92 11.43 18.78
C VAL A 99 11.14 12.52 19.54
N PRO A 100 10.72 13.63 18.89
CA PRO A 100 9.91 14.67 19.53
C PRO A 100 8.65 14.13 20.21
N GLU A 101 8.28 14.70 21.36
CA GLU A 101 7.21 14.17 22.22
C GLU A 101 5.85 14.15 21.52
N ASP A 102 5.51 15.20 20.78
CA ASP A 102 4.27 15.30 20.01
C ASP A 102 4.15 14.21 18.91
N ILE A 103 5.27 13.86 18.29
CA ILE A 103 5.35 12.77 17.31
C ILE A 103 5.23 11.41 18.03
N LYS A 104 5.91 11.23 19.16
CA LYS A 104 5.79 10.02 19.99
C LYS A 104 4.36 9.79 20.45
N ASP A 105 3.73 10.81 21.02
CA ASP A 105 2.34 10.76 21.46
C ASP A 105 1.38 10.38 20.33
N THR A 106 1.62 10.91 19.13
CA THR A 106 0.83 10.55 17.95
C THR A 106 0.94 9.06 17.65
N PHE A 107 2.15 8.53 17.54
CA PHE A 107 2.36 7.12 17.23
C PHE A 107 1.87 6.19 18.35
N GLU A 108 1.96 6.59 19.61
CA GLU A 108 1.44 5.82 20.74
C GLU A 108 -0.09 5.75 20.74
N LYS A 109 -0.76 6.87 20.47
CA LYS A 109 -2.22 6.92 20.32
C LYS A 109 -2.72 6.17 19.08
N LEU A 110 -1.91 6.10 18.03
CA LEU A 110 -2.22 5.38 16.80
C LEU A 110 -1.99 3.86 16.90
N GLY A 111 -1.58 3.36 18.05
CA GLY A 111 -1.46 1.93 18.28
C GLY A 111 -0.08 1.37 17.92
N ILE A 112 1.00 2.15 18.06
CA ILE A 112 2.36 1.64 18.12
C ILE A 112 2.83 1.74 19.58
N PRO A 113 2.21 0.98 20.50
CA PRO A 113 2.56 1.01 21.89
C PRO A 113 4.00 0.53 22.09
N GLN A 114 4.63 0.97 23.17
CA GLN A 114 6.00 0.58 23.48
C GLN A 114 6.18 -0.96 23.55
N ALA A 115 5.12 -1.68 23.92
CA ALA A 115 5.11 -3.14 23.94
C ALA A 115 5.23 -3.75 22.54
N GLU A 116 4.57 -3.18 21.52
CA GLU A 116 4.68 -3.64 20.13
C GLU A 116 6.07 -3.37 19.56
N ARG A 117 6.63 -2.19 19.82
CA ARG A 117 8.02 -1.87 19.44
C ARG A 117 9.03 -2.87 20.03
N LYS A 118 8.81 -3.30 21.26
CA LYS A 118 9.66 -4.30 21.92
C LYS A 118 9.46 -5.71 21.40
N SER A 119 8.28 -6.04 20.85
CA SER A 119 7.95 -7.37 20.37
C SER A 119 8.24 -7.60 18.88
N LEU A 120 8.42 -6.55 18.09
CA LEU A 120 8.72 -6.64 16.65
C LEU A 120 10.23 -6.81 16.40
N ALA A 121 10.58 -7.37 15.24
CA ALA A 121 11.97 -7.54 14.81
C ALA A 121 12.63 -6.22 14.41
N GLY A 122 11.84 -5.25 13.97
CA GLY A 122 12.25 -3.90 13.65
C GLY A 122 11.04 -3.02 13.38
N VAL A 123 11.20 -1.72 13.62
CA VAL A 123 10.15 -0.70 13.45
C VAL A 123 10.71 0.52 12.75
N GLY A 124 10.02 0.98 11.71
CA GLY A 124 10.22 2.27 11.08
C GLY A 124 9.00 3.16 11.26
N ALA A 125 9.20 4.44 11.50
CA ALA A 125 8.13 5.43 11.58
C ALA A 125 8.47 6.63 10.70
N GLN A 126 7.63 6.89 9.72
CA GLN A 126 7.70 8.05 8.85
C GLN A 126 6.65 9.06 9.23
N TYR A 127 7.03 10.33 9.27
CA TYR A 127 6.17 11.46 9.52
C TYR A 127 6.32 12.47 8.38
N ASP A 128 5.23 12.75 7.68
CA ASP A 128 5.23 13.50 6.43
C ASP A 128 6.20 12.85 5.40
N SER A 129 7.21 13.57 4.92
CA SER A 129 8.13 13.10 3.87
C SER A 129 9.43 12.47 4.41
N GLU A 130 9.57 12.30 5.72
CA GLU A 130 10.84 11.83 6.33
C GLU A 130 10.64 10.70 7.32
N LEU A 131 11.58 9.75 7.32
CA LEU A 131 11.68 8.76 8.39
C LEU A 131 12.19 9.47 9.68
N VAL A 132 11.45 9.31 10.78
CA VAL A 132 11.76 9.97 12.07
C VAL A 132 12.27 8.99 13.11
N TYR A 133 11.95 7.72 12.97
CA TYR A 133 12.43 6.66 13.85
C TYR A 133 12.67 5.39 13.03
N HIS A 134 13.78 4.72 13.36
CA HIS A 134 14.09 3.43 12.77
C HIS A 134 14.93 2.60 13.75
N ASN A 135 14.52 1.36 13.95
CA ASN A 135 15.27 0.40 14.75
C ASN A 135 15.08 -1.02 14.21
N VAL A 136 16.13 -1.83 14.27
CA VAL A 136 16.09 -3.27 14.01
C VAL A 136 16.81 -3.97 15.17
N ARG A 137 16.31 -5.14 15.59
CA ARG A 137 16.94 -5.92 16.65
C ARG A 137 18.31 -6.42 16.24
N GLU A 138 19.27 -6.35 17.13
CA GLU A 138 20.65 -6.80 16.89
C GLU A 138 20.71 -8.25 16.44
N GLU A 139 19.89 -9.14 17.01
CA GLU A 139 19.80 -10.56 16.66
C GLU A 139 19.31 -10.79 15.23
N VAL A 140 18.50 -9.88 14.67
CA VAL A 140 18.02 -9.92 13.29
C VAL A 140 19.07 -9.33 12.35
N ALA A 141 19.67 -8.22 12.71
CA ALA A 141 20.76 -7.59 11.97
C ALA A 141 21.99 -8.50 11.89
N ALA A 142 22.31 -9.25 12.96
CA ALA A 142 23.42 -10.20 13.00
C ALA A 142 23.25 -11.37 12.01
N GLN A 143 22.03 -11.64 11.53
CA GLN A 143 21.76 -12.62 10.47
C GLN A 143 21.99 -12.03 9.05
N GLY A 144 22.43 -10.79 8.95
CA GLY A 144 22.61 -10.07 7.68
C GLY A 144 21.32 -9.46 7.13
N VAL A 145 20.24 -9.43 7.91
CA VAL A 145 19.00 -8.74 7.52
C VAL A 145 19.23 -7.24 7.56
N VAL A 146 18.91 -6.60 6.44
CA VAL A 146 18.95 -5.13 6.31
C VAL A 146 17.54 -4.60 6.38
N TYR A 147 17.32 -3.61 7.24
CA TYR A 147 16.13 -2.79 7.24
C TYR A 147 16.57 -1.35 7.50
N THR A 148 16.36 -0.47 6.54
CA THR A 148 16.73 0.95 6.61
C THR A 148 15.75 1.79 5.77
N ASP A 149 15.91 3.11 5.78
CA ASP A 149 15.18 3.99 4.85
C ASP A 149 15.77 3.93 3.44
N MET A 150 14.95 4.31 2.47
CA MET A 150 15.32 4.24 1.05
C MET A 150 16.46 5.20 0.68
N GLU A 151 16.51 6.41 1.27
CA GLU A 151 17.59 7.38 0.99
C GLU A 151 18.94 6.90 1.52
N SER A 152 18.97 6.31 2.72
CA SER A 152 20.17 5.70 3.28
C SER A 152 20.65 4.51 2.43
N ALA A 153 19.73 3.67 1.94
CA ALA A 153 20.08 2.58 1.05
C ALA A 153 20.58 3.08 -0.31
N LEU A 154 19.96 4.13 -0.86
CA LEU A 154 20.32 4.72 -2.15
C LEU A 154 21.74 5.34 -2.13
N ASN A 155 22.11 5.97 -1.02
CA ASN A 155 23.37 6.72 -0.89
C ASN A 155 24.47 5.95 -0.12
N GLY A 156 24.18 4.74 0.34
CA GLY A 156 25.07 3.93 1.17
C GLY A 156 25.55 2.64 0.49
N GLU A 157 25.81 1.65 1.31
CA GLU A 157 26.34 0.33 0.93
C GLU A 157 25.45 -0.42 -0.06
N TYR A 158 24.12 -0.17 -0.01
CA TYR A 158 23.14 -0.86 -0.86
C TYR A 158 22.78 -0.12 -2.15
N ALA A 159 23.52 0.93 -2.50
CA ALA A 159 23.24 1.77 -3.67
C ALA A 159 23.10 0.99 -4.99
N ASP A 160 23.97 0.00 -5.23
CA ASP A 160 23.91 -0.84 -6.43
C ASP A 160 22.68 -1.75 -6.43
N MET A 161 22.30 -2.28 -5.27
CA MET A 161 21.09 -3.10 -5.11
C MET A 161 19.83 -2.26 -5.35
N VAL A 162 19.78 -1.06 -4.79
CA VAL A 162 18.69 -0.10 -5.07
C VAL A 162 18.63 0.22 -6.55
N ARG A 163 19.73 0.59 -7.17
CA ARG A 163 19.79 0.92 -8.61
C ARG A 163 19.32 -0.23 -9.52
N LYS A 164 19.60 -1.46 -9.11
CA LYS A 164 19.19 -2.67 -9.84
C LYS A 164 17.68 -2.91 -9.77
N HIS A 165 17.01 -2.55 -8.65
CA HIS A 165 15.65 -2.94 -8.36
C HIS A 165 14.64 -1.79 -8.35
N PHE A 166 15.07 -0.56 -8.05
CA PHE A 166 14.20 0.61 -7.93
C PHE A 166 13.41 0.89 -9.21
N MET A 167 12.10 0.91 -9.10
CA MET A 167 11.13 1.12 -10.19
C MET A 167 11.39 0.24 -11.43
N LYS A 168 11.70 -1.06 -11.16
CA LYS A 168 11.84 -2.10 -12.18
C LYS A 168 10.60 -2.96 -12.32
N LEU A 169 9.85 -3.17 -11.25
CA LEU A 169 8.56 -3.83 -11.30
C LEU A 169 7.44 -2.83 -11.60
N VAL A 170 7.47 -1.69 -10.94
CA VAL A 170 6.56 -0.56 -11.20
C VAL A 170 7.32 0.50 -11.97
N THR A 171 7.08 0.60 -13.28
CA THR A 171 7.78 1.58 -14.11
C THR A 171 7.02 2.90 -14.17
N PRO A 172 7.66 4.05 -14.40
CA PRO A 172 6.97 5.32 -14.61
C PRO A 172 5.96 5.28 -15.77
N ARG A 173 6.11 4.33 -16.71
CA ARG A 173 5.21 4.18 -17.86
C ARG A 173 3.97 3.29 -17.59
N ASP A 174 3.82 2.77 -16.38
CA ASP A 174 2.65 1.93 -16.05
C ASP A 174 1.34 2.75 -16.03
N HIS A 175 1.37 3.90 -15.40
CA HIS A 175 0.27 4.87 -15.35
C HIS A 175 0.74 6.20 -14.73
N LYS A 176 -0.09 7.23 -14.87
CA LYS A 176 0.24 8.60 -14.46
C LYS A 176 0.72 8.72 -13.00
N PHE A 177 0.14 7.96 -12.07
CA PHE A 177 0.52 8.02 -10.65
C PHE A 177 1.85 7.31 -10.35
N ALA A 178 2.23 6.29 -11.15
CA ALA A 178 3.56 5.69 -11.08
C ALA A 178 4.63 6.68 -11.58
N ALA A 179 4.32 7.43 -12.64
CA ALA A 179 5.18 8.51 -13.13
C ALA A 179 5.32 9.64 -12.10
N LEU A 180 4.21 10.06 -11.47
CA LEU A 180 4.22 11.02 -10.37
C LEU A 180 5.12 10.56 -9.23
N HIS A 181 4.94 9.32 -8.78
CA HIS A 181 5.78 8.72 -7.74
C HIS A 181 7.26 8.79 -8.12
N GLY A 182 7.63 8.35 -9.32
CA GLY A 182 9.02 8.39 -9.79
C GLY A 182 9.63 9.80 -9.78
N ALA A 183 8.82 10.84 -9.99
CA ALA A 183 9.28 12.24 -9.98
C ALA A 183 9.53 12.78 -8.57
N VAL A 184 8.66 12.46 -7.59
CA VAL A 184 8.63 13.14 -6.30
C VAL A 184 8.78 12.23 -5.08
N TRP A 185 9.11 10.95 -5.25
CA TRP A 185 9.21 10.01 -4.13
C TRP A 185 10.14 10.53 -3.02
N SER A 186 9.78 10.22 -1.78
CA SER A 186 10.55 10.56 -0.59
C SER A 186 10.19 9.63 0.56
N GLY A 187 11.18 9.20 1.32
CA GLY A 187 11.00 8.24 2.40
C GLY A 187 10.71 6.82 1.91
N GLY A 188 10.21 6.02 2.81
CA GLY A 188 9.92 4.61 2.58
C GLY A 188 10.97 3.68 3.16
N SER A 189 10.86 2.39 2.84
CA SER A 189 11.62 1.33 3.48
C SER A 189 12.42 0.52 2.49
N PHE A 190 13.68 0.26 2.81
CA PHE A 190 14.50 -0.75 2.13
C PHE A 190 14.71 -1.95 3.05
N VAL A 191 14.34 -3.15 2.57
CA VAL A 191 14.54 -4.39 3.30
C VAL A 191 15.21 -5.42 2.41
N TYR A 192 16.27 -6.04 2.94
CA TYR A 192 16.91 -7.18 2.32
C TYR A 192 17.02 -8.33 3.33
N VAL A 193 16.53 -9.51 2.96
CA VAL A 193 16.65 -10.74 3.75
C VAL A 193 17.53 -11.72 2.96
N PRO A 194 18.74 -12.07 3.50
CA PRO A 194 19.67 -12.96 2.82
C PRO A 194 19.14 -14.38 2.61
N PRO A 195 19.77 -15.19 1.73
CA PRO A 195 19.35 -16.55 1.47
C PRO A 195 19.23 -17.41 2.74
N GLY A 196 18.14 -18.17 2.86
CA GLY A 196 17.90 -19.12 3.95
C GLY A 196 17.57 -18.47 5.30
N VAL A 197 17.56 -17.17 5.43
CA VAL A 197 17.27 -16.47 6.68
C VAL A 197 15.76 -16.38 6.91
N SER A 198 15.31 -16.78 8.11
CA SER A 198 13.89 -16.74 8.49
C SER A 198 13.64 -15.69 9.57
N VAL A 199 13.03 -14.57 9.18
CA VAL A 199 12.61 -13.51 10.11
C VAL A 199 11.20 -13.82 10.60
N THR A 200 11.12 -14.58 11.69
CA THR A 200 9.85 -15.09 12.23
C THR A 200 9.00 -14.03 12.94
N ILE A 201 9.65 -13.00 13.49
CA ILE A 201 8.98 -11.85 14.10
C ILE A 201 8.84 -10.77 13.03
N PRO A 202 7.67 -10.14 12.87
CA PRO A 202 7.47 -9.16 11.80
C PRO A 202 8.38 -7.93 11.89
N LEU A 203 8.75 -7.36 10.73
CA LEU A 203 9.19 -5.99 10.58
C LEU A 203 7.97 -5.11 10.33
N GLN A 204 7.98 -3.88 10.82
CA GLN A 204 6.88 -2.94 10.64
C GLN A 204 7.36 -1.56 10.18
N SER A 205 6.67 -0.97 9.21
CA SER A 205 6.70 0.47 8.91
C SER A 205 5.36 1.12 9.20
N TYR A 206 5.39 2.33 9.71
CA TYR A 206 4.21 3.14 9.90
C TYR A 206 4.37 4.51 9.23
N PHE A 207 3.41 4.88 8.39
CA PHE A 207 3.41 6.11 7.62
C PHE A 207 2.32 7.06 8.13
N ARG A 208 2.71 8.26 8.56
CA ARG A 208 1.81 9.30 9.05
C ARG A 208 1.97 10.56 8.22
N LEU A 209 0.94 10.95 7.49
CA LEU A 209 0.87 12.27 6.83
C LEU A 209 0.12 13.24 7.73
N ASN A 210 0.83 14.22 8.32
CA ASN A 210 0.22 15.23 9.19
C ASN A 210 0.01 16.58 8.52
N ALA A 211 0.74 16.89 7.45
CA ALA A 211 0.68 18.17 6.76
C ALA A 211 -0.60 18.31 5.91
N PRO A 212 -1.43 19.37 6.09
CA PRO A 212 -2.60 19.61 5.26
C PRO A 212 -2.20 20.02 3.84
N GLY A 213 -2.92 19.52 2.83
CA GLY A 213 -2.66 19.80 1.42
C GLY A 213 -1.35 19.24 0.91
N ALA A 214 -0.78 18.25 1.63
CA ALA A 214 0.44 17.59 1.21
C ALA A 214 0.19 16.21 0.62
N GLY A 215 1.18 15.72 -0.12
CA GLY A 215 1.26 14.34 -0.59
C GLY A 215 2.30 13.55 0.19
N GLN A 216 2.09 12.23 0.25
CA GLN A 216 3.04 11.25 0.74
C GLN A 216 3.38 10.27 -0.38
N PHE A 217 4.68 10.05 -0.63
CA PHE A 217 5.19 9.36 -1.81
C PHE A 217 6.32 8.40 -1.43
N GLU A 218 6.12 7.61 -0.38
CA GLU A 218 7.11 6.66 0.10
C GLU A 218 7.37 5.52 -0.89
N HIS A 219 8.62 5.10 -0.99
CA HIS A 219 9.02 3.94 -1.78
C HIS A 219 9.45 2.78 -0.88
N THR A 220 8.72 1.68 -0.92
CA THR A 220 9.07 0.46 -0.20
C THR A 220 9.65 -0.56 -1.17
N LEU A 221 10.91 -0.92 -0.96
CA LEU A 221 11.62 -1.95 -1.72
C LEU A 221 12.02 -3.10 -0.80
N ILE A 222 11.45 -4.28 -1.04
CA ILE A 222 11.73 -5.48 -0.24
C ILE A 222 12.26 -6.59 -1.14
N ILE A 223 13.41 -7.14 -0.76
CA ILE A 223 14.05 -8.27 -1.43
C ILE A 223 14.19 -9.39 -0.41
N VAL A 224 13.49 -10.51 -0.65
CA VAL A 224 13.58 -11.73 0.16
C VAL A 224 14.23 -12.78 -0.71
N ASP A 225 15.48 -13.13 -0.39
CA ASP A 225 16.31 -13.97 -1.23
C ASP A 225 15.97 -15.47 -1.11
N GLU A 226 16.67 -16.34 -1.82
CA GLU A 226 16.37 -17.76 -1.94
C GLU A 226 16.15 -18.45 -0.57
N GLY A 227 15.01 -19.13 -0.41
CA GLY A 227 14.66 -19.90 0.80
C GLY A 227 14.41 -19.06 2.06
N ALA A 228 14.41 -17.74 1.95
CA ALA A 228 14.21 -16.84 3.08
C ALA A 228 12.73 -16.59 3.39
N TYR A 229 12.45 -16.14 4.61
CA TYR A 229 11.10 -15.78 5.07
C TYR A 229 11.05 -14.41 5.71
N LEU A 230 10.03 -13.63 5.36
CA LEU A 230 9.72 -12.35 5.99
C LEU A 230 8.21 -12.14 6.12
N HIS A 231 7.77 -11.60 7.27
CA HIS A 231 6.50 -10.91 7.41
C HIS A 231 6.76 -9.42 7.61
N PHE A 232 6.26 -8.60 6.67
CA PHE A 232 6.33 -7.15 6.75
C PHE A 232 4.93 -6.56 6.95
N ILE A 233 4.81 -5.62 7.89
CA ILE A 233 3.55 -4.94 8.23
C ILE A 233 3.68 -3.47 7.88
N GLU A 234 2.74 -2.94 7.14
CA GLU A 234 2.63 -1.52 6.81
C GLU A 234 1.35 -0.94 7.39
N GLY A 235 1.47 0.15 8.13
CA GLY A 235 0.35 0.92 8.63
C GLY A 235 0.36 2.34 8.08
N CYS A 236 -0.79 2.84 7.62
CA CYS A 236 -0.89 4.18 7.06
C CYS A 236 -2.04 4.96 7.67
N SER A 237 -1.83 6.23 8.00
CA SER A 237 -2.89 7.11 8.49
C SER A 237 -2.63 8.60 8.24
N ALA A 238 -3.71 9.38 8.25
CA ALA A 238 -3.68 10.84 8.23
C ALA A 238 -4.84 11.41 9.04
N PRO A 239 -4.71 12.59 9.69
CA PRO A 239 -5.82 13.28 10.29
C PRO A 239 -6.74 13.87 9.22
N LYS A 240 -7.98 14.18 9.60
CA LYS A 240 -8.94 14.80 8.70
C LYS A 240 -8.65 16.30 8.54
N TYR A 241 -8.54 16.76 7.30
CA TYR A 241 -8.46 18.17 6.92
C TYR A 241 -9.62 18.55 6.00
N ASN A 242 -9.82 19.87 5.78
CA ASN A 242 -10.82 20.42 4.84
C ASN A 242 -10.21 20.66 3.44
N VAL A 243 -9.06 20.08 3.17
CA VAL A 243 -8.33 20.15 1.91
C VAL A 243 -7.95 18.76 1.46
N ALA A 244 -7.79 18.55 0.16
CA ALA A 244 -7.35 17.28 -0.37
C ALA A 244 -5.91 16.98 0.09
N ASN A 245 -5.68 15.72 0.45
CA ASN A 245 -4.36 15.14 0.62
C ASN A 245 -4.20 13.99 -0.37
N LEU A 246 -2.96 13.70 -0.75
CA LEU A 246 -2.63 12.66 -1.72
C LEU A 246 -1.69 11.63 -1.10
N HIS A 247 -1.96 10.36 -1.33
CA HIS A 247 -1.01 9.29 -1.13
C HIS A 247 -0.77 8.57 -2.46
N ALA A 248 0.46 8.58 -2.93
CA ALA A 248 0.87 7.87 -4.14
C ALA A 248 2.21 7.16 -3.90
N GLY A 249 2.22 6.25 -2.92
CA GLY A 249 3.33 5.39 -2.60
C GLY A 249 3.59 4.32 -3.67
N CYS A 250 4.76 3.72 -3.61
CA CYS A 250 5.13 2.60 -4.47
C CYS A 250 5.78 1.48 -3.66
N VAL A 251 5.33 0.24 -3.90
CA VAL A 251 5.85 -0.96 -3.23
C VAL A 251 6.32 -1.96 -4.27
N GLU A 252 7.58 -2.33 -4.21
CA GLU A 252 8.20 -3.35 -5.07
C GLU A 252 8.76 -4.48 -4.23
N LEU A 253 8.26 -5.70 -4.47
CA LEU A 253 8.59 -6.90 -3.72
C LEU A 253 9.22 -7.94 -4.63
N PHE A 254 10.44 -8.34 -4.30
CA PHE A 254 11.17 -9.41 -4.98
C PHE A 254 11.24 -10.63 -4.08
N VAL A 255 10.58 -11.71 -4.49
CA VAL A 255 10.50 -12.97 -3.75
C VAL A 255 11.30 -14.02 -4.50
N GLY A 256 12.44 -14.38 -3.94
CA GLY A 256 13.40 -15.32 -4.52
C GLY A 256 12.90 -16.76 -4.56
N LYS A 257 13.73 -17.63 -5.12
CA LYS A 257 13.41 -19.06 -5.24
C LYS A 257 13.11 -19.68 -3.87
N ASN A 258 11.97 -20.40 -3.75
CA ASN A 258 11.50 -21.02 -2.51
C ASN A 258 11.38 -20.06 -1.31
N ALA A 259 11.46 -18.76 -1.54
CA ALA A 259 11.27 -17.75 -0.50
C ALA A 259 9.78 -17.51 -0.21
N LYS A 260 9.49 -16.98 0.97
CA LYS A 260 8.13 -16.58 1.34
C LYS A 260 8.12 -15.18 1.92
N LEU A 261 7.28 -14.32 1.35
CA LEU A 261 7.00 -12.99 1.88
C LEU A 261 5.51 -12.85 2.19
N ARG A 262 5.17 -12.46 3.42
CA ARG A 262 3.85 -11.94 3.77
C ARG A 262 3.94 -10.43 3.88
N TYR A 263 3.11 -9.73 3.13
CA TYR A 263 2.98 -8.28 3.18
C TYR A 263 1.58 -7.89 3.66
N SER A 264 1.52 -7.36 4.87
CA SER A 264 0.26 -6.94 5.49
C SER A 264 0.18 -5.42 5.52
N THR A 265 -0.92 -4.86 5.02
CA THR A 265 -1.13 -3.41 5.04
C THR A 265 -2.48 -3.06 5.65
N ILE A 266 -2.48 -2.03 6.52
CA ILE A 266 -3.70 -1.45 7.08
C ILE A 266 -3.71 0.04 6.73
N GLU A 267 -4.61 0.40 5.82
CA GLU A 267 -4.75 1.76 5.32
C GLU A 267 -5.97 2.43 5.95
N ASN A 268 -5.71 3.34 6.87
CA ASN A 268 -6.74 4.08 7.59
C ASN A 268 -6.57 5.59 7.41
N TRP A 269 -6.53 5.98 6.14
CA TRP A 269 -6.46 7.37 5.73
C TRP A 269 -7.75 8.14 6.08
N SER A 270 -7.65 9.44 6.26
CA SER A 270 -8.83 10.30 6.45
C SER A 270 -9.69 10.42 5.18
N LYS A 271 -10.96 10.80 5.37
CA LYS A 271 -11.93 10.92 4.26
C LYS A 271 -11.70 12.10 3.29
N ASN A 272 -10.59 12.81 3.38
CA ASN A 272 -10.13 13.79 2.41
C ASN A 272 -8.91 13.32 1.60
N MET A 273 -8.47 12.07 1.81
CA MET A 273 -7.32 11.48 1.15
C MET A 273 -7.69 10.85 -0.19
N TYR A 274 -6.91 11.13 -1.22
CA TYR A 274 -6.84 10.37 -2.45
C TYR A 274 -5.69 9.38 -2.33
N ASN A 275 -6.02 8.09 -2.28
CA ASN A 275 -5.05 7.00 -2.08
C ASN A 275 -4.83 6.25 -3.39
N LEU A 276 -3.78 6.61 -4.11
CA LEU A 276 -3.47 6.15 -5.48
C LEU A 276 -2.17 5.34 -5.49
N ASN A 277 -2.08 4.36 -4.61
CA ASN A 277 -0.87 3.59 -4.33
C ASN A 277 -0.66 2.47 -5.37
N THR A 278 0.60 2.14 -5.65
CA THR A 278 0.97 1.08 -6.60
C THR A 278 1.85 0.04 -5.93
N LYS A 279 1.41 -1.23 -5.94
CA LYS A 279 2.12 -2.35 -5.30
C LYS A 279 2.34 -3.49 -6.30
N ARG A 280 3.57 -4.02 -6.37
CA ARG A 280 3.88 -5.15 -7.27
C ARG A 280 4.89 -6.11 -6.66
N ALA A 281 4.66 -7.41 -6.87
CA ALA A 281 5.57 -8.48 -6.50
C ALA A 281 6.00 -9.30 -7.73
N LEU A 282 7.28 -9.64 -7.79
CA LEU A 282 7.83 -10.66 -8.66
C LEU A 282 8.16 -11.89 -7.82
N VAL A 283 7.65 -13.06 -8.22
CA VAL A 283 7.78 -14.29 -7.46
C VAL A 283 8.48 -15.35 -8.32
N GLU A 284 9.64 -15.78 -7.86
CA GLU A 284 10.48 -16.75 -8.55
C GLU A 284 10.06 -18.21 -8.21
N GLU A 285 10.77 -19.19 -8.76
CA GLU A 285 10.48 -20.64 -8.65
C GLU A 285 10.17 -21.07 -7.21
N GLY A 286 9.01 -21.70 -7.01
CA GLY A 286 8.56 -22.18 -5.68
C GLY A 286 8.32 -21.08 -4.64
N GLY A 287 8.56 -19.81 -4.99
CA GLY A 287 8.36 -18.67 -4.10
C GLY A 287 6.87 -18.42 -3.79
N THR A 288 6.60 -17.76 -2.69
CA THR A 288 5.22 -17.43 -2.25
C THR A 288 5.12 -15.99 -1.79
N ILE A 289 4.16 -15.25 -2.34
CA ILE A 289 3.71 -13.94 -1.84
C ILE A 289 2.33 -14.05 -1.20
N GLU A 290 2.19 -13.56 0.01
CA GLU A 290 0.91 -13.42 0.71
C GLU A 290 0.62 -11.94 0.95
N TRP A 291 -0.42 -11.40 0.30
CA TRP A 291 -0.93 -10.06 0.54
C TRP A 291 -2.10 -10.12 1.53
N VAL A 292 -2.04 -9.29 2.58
CA VAL A 292 -3.15 -9.06 3.51
C VAL A 292 -3.45 -7.57 3.52
N SER A 293 -4.62 -7.17 3.07
CA SER A 293 -4.97 -5.74 2.89
C SER A 293 -6.25 -5.38 3.63
N GLY A 294 -6.18 -4.36 4.47
CA GLY A 294 -7.32 -3.72 5.11
C GLY A 294 -7.45 -2.25 4.66
N SER A 295 -8.57 -1.90 4.01
CA SER A 295 -8.84 -0.55 3.52
C SER A 295 -10.07 0.03 4.24
N PHE A 296 -9.87 1.00 5.11
CA PHE A 296 -10.90 1.56 6.00
C PHE A 296 -11.04 3.08 5.92
N GLY A 297 -10.22 3.73 5.12
CA GLY A 297 -10.16 5.18 5.01
C GLY A 297 -10.24 5.66 3.57
N SER A 298 -9.79 6.90 3.34
CA SER A 298 -9.77 7.61 2.06
C SER A 298 -11.12 8.12 1.57
N HIS A 299 -11.06 9.15 0.75
CA HIS A 299 -12.18 9.60 -0.09
C HIS A 299 -12.29 8.71 -1.33
N VAL A 300 -11.16 8.55 -2.02
CA VAL A 300 -11.01 7.69 -3.19
C VAL A 300 -9.79 6.80 -2.99
N SER A 301 -9.90 5.52 -3.33
CA SER A 301 -8.77 4.59 -3.34
C SER A 301 -8.65 3.86 -4.67
N TYR A 302 -7.39 3.73 -5.16
CA TYR A 302 -6.96 2.85 -6.23
C TYR A 302 -5.92 1.89 -5.65
N LEU A 303 -6.34 0.67 -5.31
CA LEU A 303 -5.49 -0.30 -4.61
C LEU A 303 -5.54 -1.66 -5.31
N TYR A 304 -4.56 -1.90 -6.19
CA TYR A 304 -4.51 -3.10 -7.01
C TYR A 304 -3.11 -3.75 -6.95
N PRO A 305 -2.73 -4.36 -5.82
CA PRO A 305 -1.47 -5.10 -5.78
C PRO A 305 -1.43 -6.14 -6.89
N MET A 306 -0.29 -6.19 -7.57
CA MET A 306 -0.06 -7.11 -8.68
C MET A 306 1.01 -8.12 -8.32
N SER A 307 0.74 -9.41 -8.60
CA SER A 307 1.71 -10.49 -8.47
C SER A 307 2.09 -11.04 -9.84
N VAL A 308 3.38 -11.11 -10.14
CA VAL A 308 3.91 -11.79 -11.34
C VAL A 308 4.55 -13.10 -10.89
N LEU A 309 3.90 -14.23 -11.20
CA LEU A 309 4.38 -15.57 -10.90
C LEU A 309 5.32 -16.03 -12.01
N ASN A 310 6.61 -15.70 -11.86
CA ASN A 310 7.63 -15.80 -12.89
C ASN A 310 8.34 -17.15 -12.92
N GLY A 311 8.38 -17.87 -11.81
CA GLY A 311 9.02 -19.17 -11.68
C GLY A 311 8.02 -20.33 -11.59
N LYS A 312 8.46 -21.53 -11.99
CA LYS A 312 7.65 -22.75 -11.86
C LYS A 312 7.20 -22.95 -10.41
N GLY A 313 5.90 -23.27 -10.21
CA GLY A 313 5.33 -23.53 -8.90
C GLY A 313 5.21 -22.30 -7.99
N ALA A 314 5.48 -21.08 -8.50
CA ALA A 314 5.29 -19.85 -7.74
C ALA A 314 3.83 -19.64 -7.32
N ARG A 315 3.62 -19.01 -6.17
CA ARG A 315 2.30 -18.87 -5.56
C ARG A 315 2.02 -17.44 -5.12
N ALA A 316 0.75 -17.00 -5.29
CA ALA A 316 0.24 -15.74 -4.78
C ALA A 316 -1.06 -15.95 -4.00
N GLU A 317 -1.15 -15.38 -2.82
CA GLU A 317 -2.37 -15.32 -2.02
C GLU A 317 -2.72 -13.85 -1.76
N PHE A 318 -4.00 -13.50 -1.94
CA PHE A 318 -4.50 -12.16 -1.63
C PHE A 318 -5.72 -12.27 -0.72
N THR A 319 -5.66 -11.65 0.44
CA THR A 319 -6.79 -11.47 1.35
C THR A 319 -7.05 -10.00 1.54
N GLY A 320 -8.24 -9.53 1.10
CA GLY A 320 -8.63 -8.13 1.17
C GLY A 320 -9.90 -7.90 1.99
N ILE A 321 -9.89 -6.88 2.83
CA ILE A 321 -11.08 -6.41 3.56
C ILE A 321 -11.24 -4.91 3.29
N THR A 322 -12.45 -4.51 2.87
CA THR A 322 -12.77 -3.11 2.55
C THR A 322 -14.04 -2.68 3.28
N PHE A 323 -14.00 -1.52 3.91
CA PHE A 323 -15.19 -0.89 4.49
C PHE A 323 -15.36 0.51 3.90
N ALA A 324 -16.44 0.71 3.13
CA ALA A 324 -16.77 1.97 2.48
C ALA A 324 -17.96 2.63 3.18
N GLY A 325 -17.76 3.72 3.87
CA GLY A 325 -18.78 4.55 4.49
C GLY A 325 -19.16 5.77 3.66
N ALA A 326 -19.95 6.66 4.24
CA ALA A 326 -20.41 7.89 3.59
C ALA A 326 -19.27 8.70 2.97
N GLY A 327 -19.40 9.07 1.69
CA GLY A 327 -18.46 9.88 0.95
C GLY A 327 -17.17 9.16 0.52
N GLN A 328 -17.14 7.83 0.59
CA GLN A 328 -15.99 7.02 0.18
C GLN A 328 -16.30 6.25 -1.10
N ASN A 329 -15.32 6.22 -2.02
CA ASN A 329 -15.36 5.40 -3.23
C ASN A 329 -14.04 4.60 -3.30
N LEU A 330 -14.10 3.37 -2.79
CA LEU A 330 -12.93 2.51 -2.62
C LEU A 330 -12.92 1.44 -3.70
N ASP A 331 -12.09 1.64 -4.72
CA ASP A 331 -11.85 0.68 -5.79
C ASP A 331 -10.58 -0.11 -5.46
N THR A 332 -10.78 -1.34 -5.07
CA THR A 332 -9.73 -2.24 -4.58
C THR A 332 -9.74 -3.55 -5.36
N GLY A 333 -8.67 -4.31 -5.26
CA GLY A 333 -8.62 -5.60 -5.93
C GLY A 333 -7.21 -6.13 -6.07
N THR A 334 -6.99 -6.99 -7.05
CA THR A 334 -5.65 -7.52 -7.31
C THR A 334 -5.51 -8.03 -8.74
N LYS A 335 -4.29 -7.99 -9.25
CA LYS A 335 -3.93 -8.62 -10.52
C LYS A 335 -2.91 -9.72 -10.28
N VAL A 336 -3.15 -10.90 -10.86
CA VAL A 336 -2.15 -11.99 -10.87
C VAL A 336 -1.83 -12.37 -12.30
N VAL A 337 -0.53 -12.42 -12.61
CA VAL A 337 -0.02 -12.87 -13.91
C VAL A 337 0.72 -14.18 -13.70
N HIS A 338 0.15 -15.26 -14.20
CA HIS A 338 0.77 -16.57 -14.29
C HIS A 338 1.68 -16.61 -15.52
N ASN A 339 2.99 -16.60 -15.30
CA ASN A 339 4.00 -16.48 -16.34
C ASN A 339 4.79 -17.79 -16.56
N ALA A 340 4.71 -18.72 -15.58
CA ALA A 340 5.40 -20.00 -15.57
C ALA A 340 4.44 -21.15 -15.24
N PRO A 341 4.81 -22.41 -15.54
CA PRO A 341 3.94 -23.57 -15.31
C PRO A 341 3.74 -23.87 -13.82
N GLU A 342 2.64 -24.57 -13.52
CA GLU A 342 2.29 -25.09 -12.18
C GLU A 342 2.12 -23.97 -11.11
N THR A 343 1.90 -22.73 -11.55
CA THR A 343 1.70 -21.59 -10.64
C THR A 343 0.28 -21.57 -10.06
N THR A 344 0.15 -21.04 -8.85
CA THR A 344 -1.14 -21.03 -8.14
C THR A 344 -1.45 -19.66 -7.58
N SER A 345 -2.71 -19.22 -7.71
CA SER A 345 -3.19 -18.03 -7.02
C SER A 345 -4.52 -18.27 -6.31
N TYR A 346 -4.65 -17.63 -5.14
CA TYR A 346 -5.89 -17.61 -4.38
C TYR A 346 -6.22 -16.19 -3.97
N ILE A 347 -7.41 -15.71 -4.35
CA ILE A 347 -7.87 -14.36 -4.11
C ILE A 347 -9.16 -14.42 -3.29
N ASN A 348 -9.15 -13.88 -2.09
CA ASN A 348 -10.32 -13.82 -1.20
C ASN A 348 -10.55 -12.39 -0.73
N THR A 349 -11.72 -11.83 -1.05
CA THR A 349 -12.05 -10.46 -0.66
C THR A 349 -13.42 -10.38 -0.02
N LYS A 350 -13.50 -9.49 0.97
CA LYS A 350 -14.76 -9.15 1.62
C LYS A 350 -14.90 -7.64 1.71
N SER A 351 -16.08 -7.13 1.39
CA SER A 351 -16.37 -5.71 1.53
C SER A 351 -17.69 -5.44 2.21
N ILE A 352 -17.76 -4.32 2.90
CA ILE A 352 -18.97 -3.77 3.47
C ILE A 352 -19.13 -2.34 2.96
N SER A 353 -20.33 -2.01 2.48
CA SER A 353 -20.69 -0.65 2.08
C SER A 353 -21.87 -0.15 2.90
N LYS A 354 -21.77 1.09 3.40
CA LYS A 354 -22.73 1.70 4.32
C LYS A 354 -22.89 3.20 4.06
N ASP A 355 -24.09 3.72 4.32
CA ASP A 355 -24.42 5.15 4.25
C ASP A 355 -24.10 5.80 2.90
N GLY A 356 -24.31 5.06 1.80
CA GLY A 356 -24.01 5.50 0.45
C GLY A 356 -22.53 5.34 0.04
N GLY A 357 -21.72 4.62 0.81
CA GLY A 357 -20.36 4.25 0.43
C GLY A 357 -20.33 3.33 -0.78
N ILE A 358 -19.30 3.45 -1.58
CA ILE A 358 -19.07 2.65 -2.80
C ILE A 358 -17.84 1.78 -2.59
N SER A 359 -17.99 0.46 -2.73
CA SER A 359 -16.87 -0.46 -2.81
C SER A 359 -16.85 -1.15 -4.16
N THR A 360 -15.73 -1.10 -4.84
CA THR A 360 -15.51 -1.83 -6.11
C THR A 360 -14.40 -2.85 -5.90
N PHE A 361 -14.65 -4.09 -6.31
CA PHE A 361 -13.62 -5.12 -6.39
C PHE A 361 -13.25 -5.40 -7.83
N ARG A 362 -11.97 -5.14 -8.19
CA ARG A 362 -11.40 -5.48 -9.51
C ARG A 362 -10.44 -6.63 -9.39
N SER A 363 -10.74 -7.75 -10.01
CA SER A 363 -9.77 -8.84 -10.15
C SER A 363 -9.31 -8.98 -11.60
N SER A 364 -8.03 -9.25 -11.78
CA SER A 364 -7.48 -9.59 -13.09
C SER A 364 -6.58 -10.82 -12.96
N VAL A 365 -6.96 -11.90 -13.64
CA VAL A 365 -6.15 -13.13 -13.73
C VAL A 365 -5.69 -13.29 -15.17
N VAL A 366 -4.38 -13.26 -15.38
CA VAL A 366 -3.76 -13.46 -16.70
C VAL A 366 -2.96 -14.76 -16.65
N VAL A 367 -3.32 -15.73 -17.48
CA VAL A 367 -2.60 -17.01 -17.62
C VAL A 367 -1.97 -17.07 -19.01
N LYS A 368 -0.64 -16.96 -19.07
CA LYS A 368 0.09 -16.96 -20.33
C LYS A 368 0.22 -18.36 -20.93
N ASN A 369 0.55 -18.47 -22.20
CA ASN A 369 0.77 -19.75 -22.88
C ASN A 369 1.83 -20.63 -22.20
N SER A 370 2.83 -20.01 -21.57
CA SER A 370 3.89 -20.67 -20.78
C SER A 370 3.41 -21.26 -19.45
N ALA A 371 2.21 -20.91 -18.97
CA ALA A 371 1.72 -21.22 -17.63
C ALA A 371 0.79 -22.44 -17.60
N ALA A 372 1.20 -23.54 -18.22
CA ALA A 372 0.47 -24.80 -18.17
C ALA A 372 0.31 -25.32 -16.73
N LYS A 373 -0.80 -26.02 -16.45
CA LYS A 373 -1.17 -26.59 -15.15
C LYS A 373 -1.30 -25.55 -14.02
N SER A 374 -1.49 -24.29 -14.37
CA SER A 374 -1.74 -23.23 -13.39
C SER A 374 -3.15 -23.29 -12.83
N LYS A 375 -3.30 -22.86 -11.58
CA LYS A 375 -4.59 -22.83 -10.88
C LYS A 375 -4.84 -21.43 -10.30
N SER A 376 -6.08 -20.97 -10.41
CA SER A 376 -6.51 -19.71 -9.79
C SER A 376 -7.93 -19.84 -9.26
N ALA A 377 -8.14 -19.42 -8.01
CA ALA A 377 -9.47 -19.31 -7.43
C ALA A 377 -9.68 -17.88 -6.92
N VAL A 378 -10.79 -17.27 -7.33
CA VAL A 378 -11.21 -15.93 -6.92
C VAL A 378 -12.53 -16.03 -6.20
N SER A 379 -12.60 -15.55 -4.96
CA SER A 379 -13.82 -15.43 -4.17
C SER A 379 -14.01 -13.99 -3.69
N CYS A 380 -15.16 -13.40 -4.02
CA CYS A 380 -15.53 -12.05 -3.61
C CYS A 380 -16.88 -12.08 -2.89
N GLN A 381 -16.92 -11.50 -1.70
CA GLN A 381 -18.15 -11.37 -0.92
C GLN A 381 -18.34 -9.90 -0.53
N SER A 382 -19.50 -9.35 -0.88
CA SER A 382 -19.84 -7.96 -0.60
C SER A 382 -21.19 -7.85 0.08
N LEU A 383 -21.26 -7.08 1.16
CA LEU A 383 -22.45 -6.79 1.92
C LEU A 383 -22.77 -5.29 1.86
N MET A 384 -23.97 -4.94 1.43
CA MET A 384 -24.52 -3.59 1.52
C MET A 384 -25.48 -3.50 2.70
N LEU A 385 -25.28 -2.51 3.55
CA LEU A 385 -26.08 -2.35 4.79
C LEU A 385 -27.32 -1.46 4.60
N ASP A 386 -27.44 -0.79 3.46
CA ASP A 386 -28.54 0.13 3.13
C ASP A 386 -28.82 0.22 1.62
N ASP A 387 -29.87 0.95 1.24
CA ASP A 387 -30.30 1.10 -0.16
C ASP A 387 -29.52 2.12 -0.97
N LYS A 388 -28.69 2.94 -0.32
CA LYS A 388 -27.90 4.00 -0.98
C LYS A 388 -26.49 3.53 -1.30
N SER A 389 -26.02 2.51 -0.60
CA SER A 389 -24.68 1.94 -0.78
C SER A 389 -24.59 1.13 -2.06
N ARG A 390 -23.38 1.10 -2.62
CA ARG A 390 -23.10 0.38 -3.85
C ARG A 390 -21.92 -0.56 -3.70
N SER A 391 -22.02 -1.72 -4.33
CA SER A 391 -20.91 -2.66 -4.47
C SER A 391 -20.83 -3.16 -5.90
N ASP A 392 -19.65 -3.01 -6.49
CA ASP A 392 -19.37 -3.46 -7.85
C ASP A 392 -18.31 -4.58 -7.84
N THR A 393 -18.44 -5.55 -8.74
CA THR A 393 -17.42 -6.56 -8.98
C THR A 393 -17.09 -6.59 -10.45
N ILE A 394 -15.80 -6.38 -10.78
CA ILE A 394 -15.31 -6.25 -12.15
C ILE A 394 -14.21 -7.30 -12.37
N PRO A 395 -14.59 -8.56 -12.70
CA PRO A 395 -13.62 -9.60 -12.99
C PRO A 395 -13.09 -9.46 -14.41
N ALA A 396 -11.78 -9.70 -14.58
CA ALA A 396 -11.13 -9.84 -15.87
C ALA A 396 -10.30 -11.13 -15.91
N MET A 397 -10.48 -11.94 -16.94
CA MET A 397 -9.73 -13.18 -17.11
C MET A 397 -9.19 -13.24 -18.54
N ASP A 398 -7.85 -13.37 -18.66
CA ASP A 398 -7.15 -13.56 -19.93
C ASP A 398 -6.39 -14.89 -19.85
N ILE A 399 -7.04 -15.96 -20.32
CA ILE A 399 -6.53 -17.33 -20.22
C ILE A 399 -6.08 -17.78 -21.61
N ARG A 400 -4.76 -17.94 -21.77
CA ARG A 400 -4.14 -18.24 -23.08
C ARG A 400 -3.66 -19.68 -23.21
N THR A 401 -3.85 -20.53 -22.20
CA THR A 401 -3.55 -21.97 -22.24
C THR A 401 -4.81 -22.79 -22.01
N GLN A 402 -4.90 -23.99 -22.60
CA GLN A 402 -5.99 -24.93 -22.36
C GLN A 402 -5.79 -25.79 -21.09
N ASP A 403 -4.57 -25.83 -20.57
CA ASP A 403 -4.19 -26.60 -19.37
C ASP A 403 -4.11 -25.67 -18.16
N ALA A 404 -5.26 -25.14 -17.71
CA ALA A 404 -5.39 -24.34 -16.51
C ALA A 404 -6.75 -24.57 -15.83
N ASP A 405 -6.75 -24.51 -14.51
CA ASP A 405 -7.94 -24.65 -13.65
C ASP A 405 -8.25 -23.30 -12.98
N ILE A 406 -9.26 -22.59 -13.51
CA ILE A 406 -9.56 -21.21 -13.11
C ILE A 406 -11.02 -21.10 -12.68
N GLY A 407 -11.24 -20.67 -11.43
CA GLY A 407 -12.56 -20.44 -10.85
C GLY A 407 -12.75 -19.00 -10.38
N HIS A 408 -13.96 -18.47 -10.54
CA HIS A 408 -14.37 -17.18 -9.97
C HIS A 408 -15.77 -17.29 -9.36
N GLU A 409 -15.90 -16.89 -8.11
CA GLU A 409 -17.17 -16.82 -7.39
C GLU A 409 -17.36 -15.41 -6.82
N ALA A 410 -18.54 -14.82 -7.00
CA ALA A 410 -18.92 -13.56 -6.39
C ALA A 410 -20.29 -13.70 -5.68
N LYS A 411 -20.35 -13.22 -4.44
CA LYS A 411 -21.58 -13.11 -3.64
C LYS A 411 -21.76 -11.65 -3.22
N ILE A 412 -22.72 -10.98 -3.85
CA ILE A 412 -23.04 -9.58 -3.57
C ILE A 412 -24.50 -9.51 -3.14
N GLY A 413 -24.78 -8.87 -2.01
CA GLY A 413 -26.14 -8.79 -1.56
C GLY A 413 -26.34 -8.00 -0.29
N ARG A 414 -27.58 -8.06 0.18
CA ARG A 414 -28.03 -7.57 1.46
C ARG A 414 -28.57 -8.75 2.27
N ILE A 415 -28.57 -8.61 3.58
CA ILE A 415 -29.29 -9.56 4.44
C ILE A 415 -30.78 -9.27 4.25
N SER A 416 -31.54 -10.28 3.81
CA SER A 416 -32.99 -10.14 3.63
C SER A 416 -33.71 -9.90 4.98
N ASP A 417 -34.78 -9.16 4.96
CA ASP A 417 -35.62 -8.94 6.18
C ASP A 417 -36.08 -10.27 6.79
N GLU A 418 -36.36 -11.29 5.97
CA GLU A 418 -36.67 -12.63 6.42
C GLU A 418 -35.53 -13.29 7.21
N ALA A 419 -34.28 -13.17 6.71
CA ALA A 419 -33.12 -13.71 7.40
C ALA A 419 -32.86 -12.98 8.71
N VAL A 420 -33.00 -11.65 8.73
CA VAL A 420 -32.94 -10.85 9.95
C VAL A 420 -34.03 -11.27 10.95
N PHE A 421 -35.25 -11.42 10.48
CA PHE A 421 -36.38 -11.87 11.33
C PHE A 421 -36.12 -13.26 11.91
N TYR A 422 -35.64 -14.20 11.09
CA TYR A 422 -35.28 -15.55 11.54
C TYR A 422 -34.20 -15.52 12.63
N LEU A 423 -33.14 -14.74 12.44
CA LEU A 423 -32.07 -14.60 13.43
C LEU A 423 -32.57 -13.97 14.74
N MET A 424 -33.41 -12.93 14.65
CA MET A 424 -34.01 -12.29 15.82
C MET A 424 -34.99 -13.19 16.59
N SER A 425 -35.59 -14.17 15.92
CA SER A 425 -36.54 -15.13 16.55
C SER A 425 -35.80 -16.27 17.30
N ARG A 426 -34.52 -16.40 17.15
CA ARG A 426 -33.67 -17.43 17.76
C ARG A 426 -32.79 -16.88 18.88
#